data_8d4873d01b28100e9709bf9c92062918
#
_entry.id   8d4873d01b28100e9709bf9c92062918
#
_cell.length_a   1.000
_cell.length_b   1.000
_cell.length_c   1.000
_cell.angle_alpha   90.00
_cell.angle_beta   90.00
_cell.angle_gamma   90.00
#
_symmetry.space_group_name_H-M   'P 1'
#
loop_
_entity.id
_entity.type
_entity.pdbx_description
1 polymer ?
#
loop_
_entity_poly.entity_id
_entity_poly.type
_entity_poly.pdbx_seq_one_letter_code
_entity_poly.pdbx_strand_id
1 'polypeptide(L)'
;NSLDDAAAYVQNGITGACIEEVSFYVAVDGDDSNSGTESSPFATIGHALTFVKEVGDPTTIYVGAGVYSTDITGEVFPIIIPDNVHLIGDDAETTFLDASADSTNESAVVIIKEVETVTLKNFTLTNGYSESYGCTGGGGLLIAANDMYNLFDGDGGTGVDVISTPLIENVIIENNHSHNGGGLSFFRTHGPVLNNVIIRNNVATAFGGGVFSYGAGITMNNVTVTGNQNMGGGQGGGMMLAGTEGTLDNMTITNNTANDAHGGGIWTNSSGDDEPGWVMTNSLISGNHADQLGGGITFAWSHPTVINTVISGNSSYWGGGGVSGINSGFTLEGTTISDNWTYSGGGGIFAFGPLESADPPVIKDCMITGNETGNGDGGGILLNDNIDAVINRTFVVNNHAAGNIGGIDIMATTTEITNV
;
A
#
# COMPACT_ATOMS: atom_id res chain seq x y z
N ASN A 1 43.28 -0.16 31.96
CA ASN A 1 42.11 -0.90 31.58
C ASN A 1 41.15 -0.88 32.76
N SER A 2 40.25 0.07 32.76
CA SER A 2 39.20 0.23 33.77
C SER A 2 38.01 -0.62 33.43
N LEU A 3 37.33 -1.11 34.46
CA LEU A 3 36.11 -1.92 34.33
C LEU A 3 34.91 -1.17 33.69
N ASP A 4 35.11 0.11 33.37
CA ASP A 4 34.08 0.97 32.76
C ASP A 4 33.93 0.76 31.22
N ASP A 5 34.92 0.16 30.57
CA ASP A 5 34.84 -0.20 29.14
C ASP A 5 34.06 -1.50 28.89
N ALA A 6 33.71 -2.25 29.94
CA ALA A 6 33.02 -3.53 29.80
C ALA A 6 31.46 -3.39 29.69
N ALA A 7 30.94 -2.17 29.88
CA ALA A 7 29.47 -1.95 29.85
C ALA A 7 28.90 -1.76 28.45
N ALA A 8 29.73 -1.66 27.40
CA ALA A 8 29.32 -1.47 26.01
C ALA A 8 29.20 -2.77 25.19
N TYR A 9 29.51 -3.93 25.80
CA TYR A 9 29.52 -5.21 25.09
C TYR A 9 28.29 -6.04 25.43
N VAL A 10 27.35 -6.18 24.49
CA VAL A 10 26.30 -7.18 24.56
C VAL A 10 26.86 -8.51 23.99
N GLN A 11 27.08 -9.51 24.85
CA GLN A 11 27.43 -10.86 24.37
C GLN A 11 26.21 -11.47 23.65
N ASN A 12 26.29 -11.56 22.34
CA ASN A 12 25.38 -12.38 21.57
C ASN A 12 25.80 -13.86 21.70
N GLY A 13 24.89 -14.68 22.21
CA GLY A 13 25.17 -16.02 22.67
C GLY A 13 25.91 -16.91 21.66
N ILE A 14 26.69 -17.84 22.14
CA ILE A 14 27.39 -18.96 21.49
C ILE A 14 28.70 -18.63 20.76
N THR A 15 28.90 -17.45 20.18
CA THR A 15 30.17 -17.17 19.47
C THR A 15 31.07 -16.11 20.12
N GLY A 16 30.61 -15.39 21.13
CA GLY A 16 31.41 -14.39 21.85
C GLY A 16 31.82 -13.18 20.97
N ALA A 17 31.23 -12.97 19.83
CA ALA A 17 31.43 -11.80 18.99
C ALA A 17 30.72 -10.60 19.61
N CYS A 18 31.42 -9.48 19.77
CA CYS A 18 30.83 -8.20 20.12
C CYS A 18 30.27 -7.58 18.83
N ILE A 19 29.00 -7.18 18.85
CA ILE A 19 28.43 -6.36 17.79
C ILE A 19 28.86 -4.93 18.10
N GLU A 20 29.68 -4.32 17.25
CA GLU A 20 30.05 -2.92 17.32
C GLU A 20 29.16 -2.14 16.36
N GLU A 21 28.16 -1.45 16.88
CA GLU A 21 27.26 -0.61 16.06
C GLU A 21 28.06 0.57 15.50
N VAL A 22 28.13 0.66 14.17
CA VAL A 22 28.77 1.76 13.46
C VAL A 22 27.72 2.84 13.18
N SER A 23 27.98 4.06 13.62
CA SER A 23 27.07 5.19 13.43
C SER A 23 27.71 6.31 12.63
N PHE A 24 26.98 6.87 11.68
CA PHE A 24 27.31 8.09 10.95
C PHE A 24 26.23 9.14 11.11
N TYR A 25 26.64 10.40 10.96
CA TYR A 25 25.75 11.56 11.08
C TYR A 25 25.80 12.38 9.81
N VAL A 26 24.64 12.81 9.35
CA VAL A 26 24.44 13.65 8.15
C VAL A 26 23.63 14.88 8.54
N ALA A 27 24.04 16.06 8.10
CA ALA A 27 23.34 17.31 8.35
C ALA A 27 23.42 18.23 7.14
N VAL A 28 22.41 19.10 6.93
CA VAL A 28 22.37 20.02 5.78
C VAL A 28 23.51 21.03 5.73
N ASP A 29 24.12 21.32 6.87
CA ASP A 29 25.31 22.16 7.02
C ASP A 29 26.63 21.35 7.20
N GLY A 30 26.55 20.03 6.96
CA GLY A 30 27.69 19.14 6.98
C GLY A 30 28.62 19.30 5.75
N ASP A 31 29.63 18.49 5.69
CA ASP A 31 30.62 18.46 4.58
C ASP A 31 31.10 17.01 4.39
N ASP A 32 31.07 16.48 3.16
CA ASP A 32 31.49 15.12 2.87
C ASP A 32 32.97 14.89 3.05
N SER A 33 33.76 15.93 3.28
CA SER A 33 35.14 15.85 3.74
C SER A 33 35.28 15.64 5.26
N ASN A 34 34.22 15.74 6.02
CA ASN A 34 34.18 15.52 7.46
C ASN A 34 34.37 14.04 7.83
N SER A 35 34.36 13.74 9.12
CA SER A 35 34.57 12.38 9.66
C SER A 35 33.24 11.59 9.84
N GLY A 36 32.07 12.20 9.59
CA GLY A 36 30.77 11.58 9.78
C GLY A 36 30.35 11.39 11.24
N THR A 37 31.03 12.07 12.19
CA THR A 37 30.61 12.06 13.60
C THR A 37 29.51 13.09 13.86
N GLU A 38 28.83 13.00 14.99
CA GLU A 38 27.81 13.97 15.39
C GLU A 38 28.29 15.43 15.39
N SER A 39 29.52 15.65 15.81
CA SER A 39 30.16 17.00 15.84
C SER A 39 30.78 17.42 14.50
N SER A 40 30.88 16.54 13.52
CA SER A 40 31.48 16.75 12.21
C SER A 40 30.78 15.89 11.17
N PRO A 41 29.47 16.19 10.88
CA PRO A 41 28.59 15.36 10.04
C PRO A 41 28.95 15.46 8.55
N PHE A 42 28.60 14.46 7.80
CA PHE A 42 28.56 14.50 6.33
C PHE A 42 27.48 15.43 5.82
N ALA A 43 27.58 15.87 4.57
CA ALA A 43 26.54 16.65 3.89
C ALA A 43 25.46 15.74 3.25
N THR A 44 25.84 14.55 2.77
CA THR A 44 24.96 13.68 1.99
C THR A 44 24.82 12.28 2.59
N ILE A 45 23.63 11.72 2.46
CA ILE A 45 23.34 10.32 2.82
C ILE A 45 24.11 9.40 1.87
N GLY A 46 24.15 9.73 0.57
CA GLY A 46 24.89 8.96 -0.43
C GLY A 46 26.37 8.80 -0.05
N HIS A 47 27.02 9.84 0.47
CA HIS A 47 28.39 9.75 0.97
C HIS A 47 28.49 8.85 2.20
N ALA A 48 27.60 8.99 3.18
CA ALA A 48 27.59 8.14 4.38
C ALA A 48 27.42 6.64 4.01
N LEU A 49 26.59 6.33 3.02
CA LEU A 49 26.39 4.97 2.53
C LEU A 49 27.66 4.34 1.92
N THR A 50 28.64 5.13 1.44
CA THR A 50 29.90 4.59 0.93
C THR A 50 30.78 3.93 2.01
N PHE A 51 30.50 4.19 3.28
CA PHE A 51 31.22 3.60 4.43
C PHE A 51 30.55 2.35 4.99
N VAL A 52 29.35 2.00 4.50
CA VAL A 52 28.64 0.77 4.89
C VAL A 52 29.37 -0.45 4.37
N LYS A 53 29.54 -1.46 5.22
CA LYS A 53 30.17 -2.72 4.82
C LYS A 53 29.09 -3.70 4.37
N GLU A 54 29.32 -4.39 3.25
CA GLU A 54 28.39 -5.40 2.72
C GLU A 54 28.14 -6.58 3.67
N VAL A 55 29.09 -6.88 4.54
CA VAL A 55 28.98 -7.96 5.53
C VAL A 55 29.54 -7.47 6.86
N GLY A 56 28.77 -7.60 7.92
CA GLY A 56 29.23 -7.24 9.27
C GLY A 56 28.12 -6.72 10.16
N ASP A 57 28.48 -5.88 11.09
CA ASP A 57 27.58 -5.27 12.06
C ASP A 57 26.68 -4.21 11.40
N PRO A 58 25.44 -4.01 11.86
CA PRO A 58 24.53 -3.01 11.31
C PRO A 58 25.11 -1.61 11.40
N THR A 59 24.82 -0.80 10.38
CA THR A 59 25.23 0.61 10.33
C THR A 59 24.00 1.49 10.51
N THR A 60 24.07 2.41 11.48
CA THR A 60 23.03 3.43 11.68
C THR A 60 23.49 4.77 11.10
N ILE A 61 22.68 5.37 10.24
CA ILE A 61 22.91 6.71 9.69
C ILE A 61 21.81 7.63 10.25
N TYR A 62 22.24 8.56 11.11
CA TYR A 62 21.39 9.60 11.67
C TYR A 62 21.38 10.83 10.77
N VAL A 63 20.19 11.28 10.38
CA VAL A 63 20.02 12.40 9.45
C VAL A 63 19.28 13.54 10.16
N GLY A 64 19.96 14.66 10.33
CA GLY A 64 19.39 15.85 10.97
C GLY A 64 18.25 16.47 10.18
N ALA A 65 17.42 17.29 10.85
CA ALA A 65 16.33 18.01 10.21
C ALA A 65 16.83 18.89 9.05
N GLY A 66 16.07 18.92 7.95
CA GLY A 66 16.33 19.74 6.78
C GLY A 66 15.89 19.10 5.48
N VAL A 67 16.20 19.75 4.36
CA VAL A 67 15.89 19.27 3.01
C VAL A 67 17.18 18.77 2.36
N TYR A 68 17.20 17.50 2.07
CA TYR A 68 18.28 16.84 1.33
C TYR A 68 17.85 16.71 -0.11
N SER A 69 18.48 17.47 -0.98
CA SER A 69 18.23 17.50 -2.42
C SER A 69 19.52 17.76 -3.20
N THR A 70 19.47 17.55 -4.52
CA THR A 70 20.63 17.84 -5.38
C THR A 70 21.08 19.29 -5.30
N ASP A 71 20.12 20.24 -5.22
CA ASP A 71 20.42 21.68 -5.21
C ASP A 71 20.89 22.19 -3.85
N ILE A 72 20.50 21.59 -2.73
CA ILE A 72 20.77 22.09 -1.38
C ILE A 72 22.00 21.42 -0.78
N THR A 73 22.06 20.10 -0.77
CA THR A 73 23.14 19.33 -0.13
C THR A 73 24.05 18.64 -1.12
N GLY A 74 23.69 18.61 -2.41
CA GLY A 74 24.37 17.80 -3.42
C GLY A 74 23.98 16.32 -3.40
N GLU A 75 22.87 15.96 -2.71
CA GLU A 75 22.40 14.58 -2.65
C GLU A 75 22.09 14.03 -4.05
N VAL A 76 22.37 12.75 -4.25
CA VAL A 76 22.12 12.07 -5.54
C VAL A 76 21.01 11.04 -5.37
N PHE A 77 20.00 11.14 -6.23
CA PHE A 77 18.85 10.25 -6.23
C PHE A 77 18.90 9.25 -7.40
N PRO A 78 18.31 8.03 -7.24
CA PRO A 78 17.67 7.54 -6.02
C PRO A 78 18.70 7.21 -4.92
N ILE A 79 18.31 7.37 -3.65
CA ILE A 79 19.08 6.83 -2.52
C ILE A 79 18.82 5.33 -2.47
N ILE A 80 19.85 4.52 -2.71
CA ILE A 80 19.76 3.05 -2.67
C ILE A 80 20.28 2.58 -1.31
N ILE A 81 19.36 2.05 -0.48
CA ILE A 81 19.71 1.58 0.87
C ILE A 81 20.14 0.11 0.79
N PRO A 82 21.41 -0.19 1.11
CA PRO A 82 21.91 -1.56 1.15
C PRO A 82 21.44 -2.30 2.42
N ASP A 83 21.68 -3.61 2.46
CA ASP A 83 21.35 -4.44 3.61
C ASP A 83 22.05 -4.01 4.91
N ASN A 84 21.43 -4.32 6.06
CA ASN A 84 21.94 -3.97 7.40
C ASN A 84 22.13 -2.47 7.66
N VAL A 85 21.35 -1.61 7.01
CA VAL A 85 21.35 -0.16 7.24
C VAL A 85 20.09 0.28 7.97
N HIS A 86 20.29 1.06 9.04
CA HIS A 86 19.23 1.83 9.69
C HIS A 86 19.38 3.31 9.33
N LEU A 87 18.54 3.81 8.42
CA LEU A 87 18.48 5.21 8.04
C LEU A 87 17.41 5.91 8.88
N ILE A 88 17.83 6.83 9.75
CA ILE A 88 16.95 7.43 10.77
C ILE A 88 17.02 8.94 10.68
N GLY A 89 15.94 9.57 10.26
CA GLY A 89 15.74 11.02 10.29
C GLY A 89 15.44 11.53 11.71
N ASP A 90 15.54 12.81 11.91
CA ASP A 90 15.17 13.46 13.16
C ASP A 90 13.64 13.36 13.39
N ASP A 91 12.86 13.86 12.45
CA ASP A 91 11.39 13.76 12.45
C ASP A 91 10.85 13.80 11.02
N ALA A 92 9.77 13.08 10.74
CA ALA A 92 9.20 13.00 9.39
C ALA A 92 8.71 14.36 8.86
N GLU A 93 8.26 15.25 9.73
CA GLU A 93 7.79 16.57 9.32
C GLU A 93 8.92 17.60 9.11
N THR A 94 10.15 17.25 9.48
CA THR A 94 11.30 18.13 9.40
C THR A 94 12.49 17.59 8.60
N THR A 95 12.50 16.30 8.24
CA THR A 95 13.58 15.67 7.48
C THR A 95 13.07 15.19 6.13
N PHE A 96 13.40 15.94 5.07
CA PHE A 96 12.87 15.72 3.73
C PHE A 96 13.94 15.15 2.80
N LEU A 97 13.64 14.06 2.12
CA LEU A 97 14.38 13.57 0.96
C LEU A 97 13.62 14.04 -0.29
N ASP A 98 14.12 15.04 -0.94
CA ASP A 98 13.49 15.69 -2.10
C ASP A 98 14.30 15.38 -3.37
N ALA A 99 13.78 14.47 -4.19
CA ALA A 99 14.46 14.10 -5.43
C ALA A 99 14.42 15.22 -6.47
N SER A 100 13.47 16.16 -6.36
CA SER A 100 13.25 17.25 -7.34
C SER A 100 13.21 16.70 -8.78
N ALA A 101 12.67 15.50 -8.94
CA ALA A 101 12.61 14.77 -10.21
C ALA A 101 11.42 15.20 -11.06
N ASP A 102 11.55 15.10 -12.37
CA ASP A 102 10.51 15.38 -13.34
C ASP A 102 10.63 14.48 -14.58
N SER A 103 9.78 14.69 -15.59
CA SER A 103 9.77 13.91 -16.84
C SER A 103 11.05 14.02 -17.68
N THR A 104 11.97 14.91 -17.36
CA THR A 104 13.25 15.11 -18.06
C THR A 104 14.43 14.57 -17.27
N ASN A 105 14.26 14.41 -15.95
CA ASN A 105 15.25 13.88 -15.03
C ASN A 105 14.55 12.94 -14.05
N GLU A 106 14.24 11.72 -14.51
CA GLU A 106 13.50 10.75 -13.73
C GLU A 106 14.33 10.14 -12.62
N SER A 107 13.78 10.09 -11.40
CA SER A 107 14.33 9.36 -10.26
C SER A 107 13.25 9.03 -9.24
N ALA A 108 13.31 7.84 -8.68
CA ALA A 108 12.65 7.56 -7.40
C ALA A 108 13.40 8.30 -6.26
N VAL A 109 12.74 8.48 -5.11
CA VAL A 109 13.43 9.06 -3.95
C VAL A 109 14.30 8.00 -3.26
N VAL A 110 13.72 6.86 -2.88
CA VAL A 110 14.42 5.77 -2.19
C VAL A 110 14.15 4.44 -2.87
N ILE A 111 15.19 3.60 -2.97
CA ILE A 111 15.09 2.21 -3.43
C ILE A 111 15.67 1.29 -2.35
N ILE A 112 14.89 0.28 -1.96
CA ILE A 112 15.28 -0.83 -1.09
C ILE A 112 15.13 -2.11 -1.91
N LYS A 113 16.26 -2.75 -2.23
CA LYS A 113 16.27 -3.89 -3.13
C LYS A 113 17.17 -5.00 -2.61
N GLU A 114 16.68 -6.25 -2.60
CA GLU A 114 17.45 -7.44 -2.23
C GLU A 114 18.06 -7.38 -0.83
N VAL A 115 17.34 -6.88 0.14
CA VAL A 115 17.85 -6.67 1.50
C VAL A 115 17.07 -7.54 2.50
N GLU A 116 17.77 -8.06 3.50
CA GLU A 116 17.15 -8.82 4.59
C GLU A 116 16.71 -7.91 5.74
N THR A 117 17.51 -6.89 6.06
CA THR A 117 17.27 -6.03 7.23
C THR A 117 17.58 -4.57 6.94
N VAL A 118 16.57 -3.75 6.79
CA VAL A 118 16.69 -2.29 6.63
C VAL A 118 15.65 -1.61 7.50
N THR A 119 16.02 -0.47 8.08
CA THR A 119 15.06 0.45 8.72
C THR A 119 15.12 1.81 8.00
N LEU A 120 13.94 2.30 7.59
CA LEU A 120 13.77 3.68 7.12
C LEU A 120 12.76 4.36 8.06
N LYS A 121 13.20 5.40 8.78
CA LYS A 121 12.40 5.98 9.84
C LYS A 121 12.50 7.49 9.88
N ASN A 122 11.36 8.17 10.15
CA ASN A 122 11.26 9.60 10.38
C ASN A 122 11.64 10.47 9.17
N PHE A 123 11.12 10.16 7.97
CA PHE A 123 11.37 10.94 6.75
C PHE A 123 10.11 11.34 6.03
N THR A 124 10.16 12.45 5.31
CA THR A 124 9.29 12.73 4.18
C THR A 124 10.03 12.44 2.87
N LEU A 125 9.43 11.58 2.02
CA LEU A 125 9.91 11.24 0.68
C LEU A 125 9.05 11.97 -0.34
N THR A 126 9.63 12.90 -1.10
CA THR A 126 8.85 13.79 -1.97
C THR A 126 9.51 14.07 -3.32
N ASN A 127 8.67 14.48 -4.29
CA ASN A 127 9.07 14.90 -5.62
C ASN A 127 9.90 13.85 -6.39
N GLY A 128 9.61 12.56 -6.17
CA GLY A 128 10.11 11.49 -7.04
C GLY A 128 9.28 11.37 -8.31
N TYR A 129 9.91 11.05 -9.44
CA TYR A 129 9.27 10.84 -10.73
C TYR A 129 9.89 9.64 -11.44
N SER A 130 9.12 8.59 -11.74
CA SER A 130 9.67 7.31 -12.24
C SER A 130 8.75 6.60 -13.26
N GLU A 131 8.39 7.28 -14.34
CA GLU A 131 7.56 6.73 -15.42
C GLU A 131 8.25 5.64 -16.22
N SER A 132 9.54 5.80 -16.52
CA SER A 132 10.31 4.90 -17.36
C SER A 132 10.78 3.63 -16.66
N TYR A 133 10.64 3.51 -15.34
CA TYR A 133 11.03 2.31 -14.58
C TYR A 133 10.11 1.11 -14.85
N GLY A 134 9.15 1.24 -15.75
CA GLY A 134 8.30 0.15 -16.22
C GLY A 134 7.38 -0.40 -15.13
N CYS A 135 7.24 -1.73 -15.08
CA CYS A 135 6.26 -2.37 -14.18
C CYS A 135 6.57 -2.24 -12.69
N THR A 136 7.75 -1.78 -12.29
CA THR A 136 8.15 -1.76 -10.88
C THR A 136 7.78 -0.47 -10.15
N GLY A 137 7.78 0.67 -10.82
CA GLY A 137 7.28 1.94 -10.27
C GLY A 137 7.90 2.41 -8.95
N GLY A 138 7.12 3.12 -8.14
CA GLY A 138 7.52 3.65 -6.83
C GLY A 138 8.23 5.00 -6.93
N GLY A 139 7.47 6.07 -7.17
CA GLY A 139 8.07 7.42 -7.24
C GLY A 139 8.74 7.84 -5.95
N GLY A 140 8.09 7.62 -4.81
CA GLY A 140 8.66 7.89 -3.49
C GLY A 140 9.54 6.76 -2.98
N LEU A 141 9.01 5.53 -2.95
CA LEU A 141 9.71 4.36 -2.40
C LEU A 141 9.46 3.12 -3.25
N LEU A 142 10.52 2.45 -3.65
CA LEU A 142 10.48 1.13 -4.25
C LEU A 142 11.06 0.08 -3.30
N ILE A 143 10.30 -0.97 -2.99
CA ILE A 143 10.76 -2.16 -2.26
C ILE A 143 10.59 -3.36 -3.16
N ALA A 144 11.69 -4.00 -3.58
CA ALA A 144 11.66 -5.04 -4.59
C ALA A 144 12.62 -6.20 -4.30
N ALA A 145 12.24 -7.41 -4.70
CA ALA A 145 13.14 -8.53 -4.85
C ALA A 145 13.96 -8.43 -6.16
N ASN A 146 14.95 -9.30 -6.32
CA ASN A 146 16.05 -9.19 -7.28
C ASN A 146 15.69 -9.07 -8.78
N ASP A 147 14.72 -9.75 -9.30
CA ASP A 147 14.58 -9.88 -10.76
C ASP A 147 13.54 -8.93 -11.37
N MET A 148 13.88 -7.64 -11.47
CA MET A 148 13.02 -6.65 -12.15
C MET A 148 12.98 -6.80 -13.69
N TYR A 149 13.95 -7.48 -14.32
CA TYR A 149 14.08 -7.54 -15.77
C TYR A 149 13.46 -8.78 -16.43
N ASN A 150 13.17 -9.84 -15.68
CA ASN A 150 12.71 -11.13 -16.25
C ASN A 150 11.19 -11.32 -16.31
N LEU A 151 10.40 -10.27 -16.15
CA LEU A 151 8.93 -10.36 -16.16
C LEU A 151 8.31 -10.64 -17.52
N PHE A 152 9.05 -10.39 -18.61
CA PHE A 152 8.51 -10.43 -19.98
C PHE A 152 9.10 -11.53 -20.87
N ASP A 153 10.09 -12.28 -20.42
CA ASP A 153 10.70 -13.34 -21.23
C ASP A 153 9.98 -14.69 -21.18
N GLY A 154 8.79 -14.74 -20.58
CA GLY A 154 7.90 -15.90 -20.62
C GLY A 154 8.35 -17.11 -19.81
N ASP A 155 9.40 -16.98 -19.04
CA ASP A 155 10.01 -18.07 -18.26
C ASP A 155 9.46 -18.13 -16.83
N GLY A 156 8.20 -17.83 -16.62
CA GLY A 156 7.45 -18.08 -15.35
C GLY A 156 8.29 -17.97 -14.07
N GLY A 157 9.15 -16.96 -14.01
CA GLY A 157 10.12 -16.61 -12.97
C GLY A 157 10.22 -17.61 -11.82
N THR A 158 11.15 -18.56 -11.89
CA THR A 158 11.57 -19.36 -10.73
C THR A 158 12.38 -18.53 -9.74
N GLY A 159 12.08 -17.22 -9.65
CA GLY A 159 12.68 -16.32 -8.68
C GLY A 159 12.34 -16.83 -7.28
N VAL A 160 13.34 -17.18 -6.52
CA VAL A 160 13.21 -17.47 -5.10
C VAL A 160 12.65 -16.20 -4.46
N ASP A 161 11.46 -16.31 -3.84
CA ASP A 161 10.90 -15.23 -3.06
C ASP A 161 11.92 -14.81 -2.01
N VAL A 162 12.51 -13.64 -2.18
CA VAL A 162 13.48 -13.14 -1.22
C VAL A 162 12.67 -12.61 -0.04
N ILE A 163 12.87 -13.21 1.12
CA ILE A 163 12.36 -12.68 2.37
C ILE A 163 13.13 -11.39 2.63
N SER A 164 12.48 -10.26 2.38
CA SER A 164 12.99 -8.94 2.69
C SER A 164 12.10 -8.35 3.77
N THR A 165 12.66 -7.98 4.91
CA THR A 165 11.89 -7.49 6.06
C THR A 165 12.20 -6.03 6.41
N PRO A 166 12.21 -5.09 5.45
CA PRO A 166 12.43 -3.71 5.78
C PRO A 166 11.32 -3.17 6.70
N LEU A 167 11.74 -2.43 7.71
CA LEU A 167 10.87 -1.67 8.59
C LEU A 167 10.79 -0.22 8.12
N ILE A 168 9.59 0.21 7.74
CA ILE A 168 9.29 1.59 7.39
C ILE A 168 8.43 2.18 8.49
N GLU A 169 8.94 3.14 9.24
CA GLU A 169 8.28 3.66 10.43
C GLU A 169 8.26 5.19 10.47
N ASN A 170 7.11 5.78 10.75
CA ASN A 170 6.92 7.23 10.80
C ASN A 170 7.43 7.92 9.52
N VAL A 171 6.98 7.46 8.35
CA VAL A 171 7.40 8.01 7.04
C VAL A 171 6.19 8.64 6.34
N ILE A 172 6.42 9.80 5.74
CA ILE A 172 5.46 10.47 4.85
C ILE A 172 5.96 10.29 3.41
N ILE A 173 5.09 9.80 2.52
CA ILE A 173 5.40 9.62 1.10
C ILE A 173 4.40 10.46 0.31
N GLU A 174 4.84 11.59 -0.23
CA GLU A 174 3.93 12.56 -0.82
C GLU A 174 4.43 13.22 -2.09
N ASN A 175 3.49 13.66 -2.94
CA ASN A 175 3.77 14.43 -4.15
C ASN A 175 4.72 13.70 -5.12
N ASN A 176 4.66 12.37 -5.15
CA ASN A 176 5.46 11.56 -6.06
C ASN A 176 4.64 11.13 -7.28
N HIS A 177 5.32 10.85 -8.37
CA HIS A 177 4.74 10.43 -9.62
C HIS A 177 5.43 9.17 -10.16
N SER A 178 4.64 8.21 -10.68
CA SER A 178 5.19 6.99 -11.25
C SER A 178 4.23 6.35 -12.25
N HIS A 179 4.74 5.40 -13.03
CA HIS A 179 3.88 4.52 -13.81
C HIS A 179 3.00 3.65 -12.91
N ASN A 180 3.60 3.00 -11.91
CA ASN A 180 2.90 2.17 -10.91
C ASN A 180 3.30 2.59 -9.50
N GLY A 181 2.34 2.64 -8.56
CA GLY A 181 2.61 3.06 -7.21
C GLY A 181 3.20 4.46 -7.14
N GLY A 182 2.40 5.48 -7.43
CA GLY A 182 2.89 6.85 -7.44
C GLY A 182 3.73 7.19 -6.22
N GLY A 183 3.29 6.78 -5.02
CA GLY A 183 4.05 6.89 -3.78
C GLY A 183 4.98 5.70 -3.52
N LEU A 184 4.40 4.50 -3.44
CA LEU A 184 5.07 3.30 -2.95
C LEU A 184 4.80 2.09 -3.85
N SER A 185 5.83 1.33 -4.15
CA SER A 185 5.72 0.06 -4.87
C SER A 185 6.36 -1.09 -4.10
N PHE A 186 5.62 -2.21 -3.98
CA PHE A 186 6.12 -3.51 -3.54
C PHE A 186 6.14 -4.46 -4.72
N PHE A 187 7.28 -5.06 -4.97
CA PHE A 187 7.43 -5.96 -6.09
C PHE A 187 8.07 -7.29 -5.68
N ARG A 188 7.27 -8.39 -5.66
CA ARG A 188 7.72 -9.75 -5.31
C ARG A 188 8.53 -9.84 -4.02
N THR A 189 8.13 -9.15 -2.97
CA THR A 189 8.83 -9.10 -1.70
C THR A 189 7.94 -9.62 -0.58
N HIS A 190 8.50 -10.39 0.35
CA HIS A 190 7.78 -10.91 1.50
C HIS A 190 8.42 -10.42 2.79
N GLY A 191 7.59 -9.82 3.66
CA GLY A 191 7.98 -9.40 4.98
C GLY A 191 8.12 -7.90 5.26
N PRO A 192 7.95 -6.97 4.28
CA PRO A 192 7.95 -5.54 4.61
C PRO A 192 6.91 -5.20 5.67
N VAL A 193 7.32 -4.36 6.63
CA VAL A 193 6.46 -3.87 7.70
C VAL A 193 6.39 -2.35 7.64
N LEU A 194 5.17 -1.82 7.54
CA LEU A 194 4.90 -0.39 7.61
C LEU A 194 4.16 -0.06 8.90
N ASN A 195 4.70 0.86 9.68
CA ASN A 195 4.08 1.37 10.90
C ASN A 195 3.99 2.90 10.88
N ASN A 196 2.80 3.45 11.10
CA ASN A 196 2.56 4.90 11.15
C ASN A 196 3.03 5.62 9.87
N VAL A 197 2.66 5.12 8.69
CA VAL A 197 3.07 5.69 7.40
C VAL A 197 1.91 6.47 6.77
N ILE A 198 2.22 7.62 6.18
CA ILE A 198 1.25 8.45 5.44
C ILE A 198 1.66 8.48 3.97
N ILE A 199 0.76 8.05 3.09
CA ILE A 199 0.95 8.02 1.63
C ILE A 199 -0.10 8.94 1.02
N ARG A 200 0.30 10.13 0.58
CA ARG A 200 -0.67 11.15 0.15
C ARG A 200 -0.27 11.93 -1.09
N ASN A 201 -1.28 12.35 -1.85
CA ASN A 201 -1.12 13.22 -3.02
C ASN A 201 -0.13 12.66 -4.06
N ASN A 202 -0.03 11.34 -4.16
CA ASN A 202 0.80 10.71 -5.18
C ASN A 202 -0.04 10.38 -6.42
N VAL A 203 0.62 10.30 -7.56
CA VAL A 203 -0.02 10.06 -8.86
C VAL A 203 0.62 8.87 -9.56
N ALA A 204 -0.21 7.94 -10.04
CA ALA A 204 0.22 6.90 -10.97
C ALA A 204 -0.46 7.07 -12.33
N THR A 205 0.26 6.75 -13.40
CA THR A 205 -0.33 6.76 -14.75
C THR A 205 -0.92 5.40 -15.16
N ALA A 206 -0.63 4.33 -14.40
CA ALA A 206 -1.23 3.01 -14.64
C ALA A 206 -1.89 2.43 -13.39
N PHE A 207 -1.16 1.97 -12.38
CA PHE A 207 -1.72 1.21 -11.28
C PHE A 207 -1.35 1.78 -9.91
N GLY A 208 -2.33 1.80 -8.98
CA GLY A 208 -2.11 2.17 -7.59
C GLY A 208 -1.60 3.60 -7.40
N GLY A 209 -2.48 4.59 -7.41
CA GLY A 209 -2.08 6.00 -7.28
C GLY A 209 -1.16 6.27 -6.08
N GLY A 210 -1.50 5.69 -4.92
CA GLY A 210 -0.65 5.71 -3.72
C GLY A 210 0.29 4.52 -3.64
N VAL A 211 -0.29 3.29 -3.72
CA VAL A 211 0.43 2.03 -3.48
C VAL A 211 0.17 1.04 -4.61
N PHE A 212 1.23 0.48 -5.14
CA PHE A 212 1.20 -0.69 -6.01
C PHE A 212 1.86 -1.87 -5.30
N SER A 213 1.20 -3.03 -5.28
CA SER A 213 1.74 -4.26 -4.73
C SER A 213 1.51 -5.41 -5.70
N TYR A 214 2.57 -6.11 -6.06
CA TYR A 214 2.51 -7.24 -6.97
C TYR A 214 3.28 -8.45 -6.40
N GLY A 215 2.56 -9.54 -6.14
CA GLY A 215 3.14 -10.78 -5.62
C GLY A 215 3.89 -10.57 -4.30
N ALA A 216 3.35 -9.80 -3.38
CA ALA A 216 4.05 -9.41 -2.15
C ALA A 216 3.28 -9.86 -0.90
N GLY A 217 4.03 -10.21 0.15
CA GLY A 217 3.50 -10.44 1.50
C GLY A 217 3.82 -9.23 2.39
N ILE A 218 2.81 -8.43 2.77
CA ILE A 218 2.99 -7.15 3.44
C ILE A 218 2.29 -7.07 4.80
N THR A 219 2.84 -6.28 5.71
CA THR A 219 2.18 -5.92 6.97
C THR A 219 2.10 -4.41 7.07
N MET A 220 0.87 -3.87 7.18
CA MET A 220 0.63 -2.45 7.36
C MET A 220 -0.17 -2.20 8.63
N ASN A 221 0.37 -1.39 9.54
CA ASN A 221 -0.26 -1.02 10.79
C ASN A 221 -0.34 0.51 10.91
N ASN A 222 -1.53 1.03 11.13
CA ASN A 222 -1.76 2.47 11.27
C ASN A 222 -1.24 3.26 10.05
N VAL A 223 -1.65 2.86 8.85
CA VAL A 223 -1.23 3.50 7.58
C VAL A 223 -2.38 4.32 7.00
N THR A 224 -2.06 5.55 6.59
CA THR A 224 -3.00 6.45 5.91
C THR A 224 -2.65 6.53 4.41
N VAL A 225 -3.63 6.26 3.55
CA VAL A 225 -3.52 6.39 2.09
C VAL A 225 -4.58 7.38 1.62
N THR A 226 -4.20 8.62 1.32
CA THR A 226 -5.19 9.68 1.10
C THR A 226 -4.84 10.61 -0.06
N GLY A 227 -5.87 11.03 -0.81
CA GLY A 227 -5.70 12.01 -1.89
C GLY A 227 -4.82 11.55 -3.05
N ASN A 228 -4.59 10.23 -3.18
CA ASN A 228 -3.80 9.68 -4.28
C ASN A 228 -4.67 9.47 -5.53
N GLN A 229 -4.06 9.48 -6.68
CA GLN A 229 -4.76 9.43 -7.95
C GLN A 229 -4.11 8.45 -8.94
N ASN A 230 -4.93 7.59 -9.52
CA ASN A 230 -4.61 6.86 -10.75
C ASN A 230 -5.20 7.64 -11.94
N MET A 231 -4.38 7.99 -12.92
CA MET A 231 -4.78 8.84 -14.05
C MET A 231 -4.90 8.10 -15.39
N GLY A 232 -4.46 6.87 -15.48
CA GLY A 232 -4.24 6.22 -16.77
C GLY A 232 -5.20 5.07 -17.14
N GLY A 233 -6.34 4.93 -16.46
CA GLY A 233 -7.30 3.84 -16.75
C GLY A 233 -6.85 2.46 -16.25
N GLY A 234 -5.79 2.40 -15.46
CA GLY A 234 -5.42 1.20 -14.71
C GLY A 234 -6.29 1.00 -13.46
N GLN A 235 -5.81 0.34 -12.43
CA GLN A 235 -6.63 -0.04 -11.28
C GLN A 235 -6.11 0.58 -9.97
N GLY A 236 -7.02 0.86 -9.03
CA GLY A 236 -6.69 1.31 -7.68
C GLY A 236 -6.28 2.78 -7.60
N GLY A 237 -7.17 3.67 -7.20
CA GLY A 237 -6.86 5.08 -6.97
C GLY A 237 -5.91 5.26 -5.79
N GLY A 238 -6.24 4.65 -4.65
CA GLY A 238 -5.36 4.58 -3.48
C GLY A 238 -4.37 3.44 -3.60
N MET A 239 -4.86 2.21 -3.69
CA MET A 239 -4.05 0.99 -3.65
C MET A 239 -4.45 0.00 -4.73
N MET A 240 -3.45 -0.61 -5.38
CA MET A 240 -3.61 -1.79 -6.22
C MET A 240 -2.83 -2.95 -5.59
N LEU A 241 -3.53 -4.05 -5.28
CA LEU A 241 -2.99 -5.22 -4.59
C LEU A 241 -3.19 -6.47 -5.46
N ALA A 242 -2.19 -6.85 -6.23
CA ALA A 242 -2.23 -8.00 -7.12
C ALA A 242 -1.39 -9.17 -6.59
N GLY A 243 -2.01 -10.34 -6.39
CA GLY A 243 -1.33 -11.47 -5.78
C GLY A 243 -0.69 -11.12 -4.43
N THR A 244 -1.34 -10.24 -3.68
CA THR A 244 -0.83 -9.73 -2.41
C THR A 244 -1.48 -10.45 -1.25
N GLU A 245 -0.69 -10.81 -0.27
CA GLU A 245 -1.11 -11.41 1.02
C GLU A 245 -0.61 -10.57 2.21
N GLY A 246 -1.09 -10.92 3.40
CA GLY A 246 -0.65 -10.29 4.64
C GLY A 246 -1.76 -9.56 5.39
N THR A 247 -1.38 -8.58 6.20
CA THR A 247 -2.30 -7.91 7.13
C THR A 247 -2.29 -6.40 6.98
N LEU A 248 -3.50 -5.82 7.00
CA LEU A 248 -3.77 -4.40 6.91
C LEU A 248 -4.61 -4.00 8.14
N ASP A 249 -3.98 -3.50 9.20
CA ASP A 249 -4.69 -3.14 10.44
C ASP A 249 -4.69 -1.63 10.68
N ASN A 250 -5.83 -1.11 11.14
CA ASN A 250 -6.00 0.31 11.44
C ASN A 250 -5.64 1.24 10.26
N MET A 251 -6.11 0.87 9.05
CA MET A 251 -5.90 1.65 7.83
C MET A 251 -6.87 2.82 7.74
N THR A 252 -6.42 3.94 7.20
CA THR A 252 -7.27 5.07 6.78
C THR A 252 -7.07 5.31 5.29
N ILE A 253 -8.07 4.91 4.45
CA ILE A 253 -7.98 4.99 2.99
C ILE A 253 -9.06 5.96 2.50
N THR A 254 -8.66 7.20 2.20
CA THR A 254 -9.64 8.27 1.99
C THR A 254 -9.32 9.16 0.81
N ASN A 255 -10.39 9.65 0.14
CA ASN A 255 -10.29 10.66 -0.91
C ASN A 255 -9.35 10.29 -2.06
N ASN A 256 -9.20 9.00 -2.37
CA ASN A 256 -8.43 8.55 -3.51
C ASN A 256 -9.32 8.43 -4.75
N THR A 257 -8.74 8.59 -5.94
CA THR A 257 -9.48 8.60 -7.20
C THR A 257 -8.86 7.65 -8.22
N ALA A 258 -9.72 6.81 -8.81
CA ALA A 258 -9.39 5.95 -9.94
C ALA A 258 -10.12 6.45 -11.20
N ASN A 259 -9.39 7.15 -12.09
CA ASN A 259 -9.97 7.69 -13.32
C ASN A 259 -10.02 6.62 -14.40
N ASP A 260 -11.17 6.49 -15.06
CA ASP A 260 -11.48 5.44 -16.05
C ASP A 260 -11.19 4.00 -15.54
N ALA A 261 -11.29 3.77 -14.21
CA ALA A 261 -10.77 2.59 -13.56
C ALA A 261 -11.66 2.10 -12.41
N HIS A 262 -11.33 0.92 -11.88
CA HIS A 262 -11.96 0.29 -10.72
C HIS A 262 -11.18 0.55 -9.43
N GLY A 263 -11.89 0.47 -8.28
CA GLY A 263 -11.29 0.52 -6.95
C GLY A 263 -10.75 1.91 -6.59
N GLY A 264 -11.64 2.85 -6.30
CA GLY A 264 -11.24 4.20 -5.91
C GLY A 264 -10.30 4.20 -4.70
N GLY A 265 -10.65 3.48 -3.65
CA GLY A 265 -9.75 3.23 -2.52
C GLY A 265 -8.78 2.08 -2.79
N ILE A 266 -9.32 0.88 -3.00
CA ILE A 266 -8.54 -0.35 -3.20
C ILE A 266 -9.06 -1.11 -4.42
N TRP A 267 -8.16 -1.60 -5.24
CA TRP A 267 -8.40 -2.69 -6.17
C TRP A 267 -7.50 -3.87 -5.85
N THR A 268 -8.06 -5.09 -5.92
CA THR A 268 -7.28 -6.31 -5.66
C THR A 268 -7.65 -7.42 -6.62
N ASN A 269 -6.64 -8.21 -7.01
CA ASN A 269 -6.86 -9.52 -7.61
C ASN A 269 -5.87 -10.55 -7.04
N SER A 270 -6.20 -11.81 -7.13
CA SER A 270 -5.24 -12.90 -6.93
C SER A 270 -4.95 -13.58 -8.27
N SER A 271 -3.77 -14.15 -8.41
CA SER A 271 -3.36 -14.89 -9.60
C SER A 271 -3.71 -16.38 -9.55
N GLY A 272 -4.40 -16.86 -8.49
CA GLY A 272 -4.78 -18.25 -8.30
C GLY A 272 -5.90 -18.44 -7.28
N ASP A 273 -6.70 -19.49 -7.48
CA ASP A 273 -7.91 -19.78 -6.69
C ASP A 273 -7.62 -20.25 -5.25
N ASP A 274 -6.39 -20.64 -4.94
CA ASP A 274 -6.01 -21.26 -3.66
C ASP A 274 -5.17 -20.34 -2.74
N GLU A 275 -4.85 -19.10 -3.15
CA GLU A 275 -4.03 -18.21 -2.33
C GLU A 275 -4.92 -17.43 -1.34
N PRO A 276 -4.60 -17.47 -0.04
CA PRO A 276 -5.28 -16.62 0.93
C PRO A 276 -5.02 -15.16 0.60
N GLY A 277 -6.07 -14.40 0.36
CA GLY A 277 -5.96 -12.96 0.19
C GLY A 277 -5.45 -12.27 1.45
N TRP A 278 -5.28 -10.97 1.37
CA TRP A 278 -4.97 -10.15 2.55
C TRP A 278 -6.16 -10.06 3.52
N VAL A 279 -5.84 -9.78 4.77
CA VAL A 279 -6.84 -9.52 5.83
C VAL A 279 -6.75 -8.06 6.27
N MET A 280 -7.88 -7.34 6.20
CA MET A 280 -8.00 -5.98 6.73
C MET A 280 -8.85 -5.96 8.00
N THR A 281 -8.38 -5.23 9.01
CA THR A 281 -9.11 -5.08 10.27
C THR A 281 -9.16 -3.62 10.74
N ASN A 282 -10.22 -3.27 11.49
CA ASN A 282 -10.34 -2.02 12.24
C ASN A 282 -10.08 -0.73 11.42
N SER A 283 -10.52 -0.70 10.17
CA SER A 283 -10.10 0.29 9.19
C SER A 283 -11.23 1.25 8.76
N LEU A 284 -10.86 2.34 8.09
CA LEU A 284 -11.76 3.30 7.47
C LEU A 284 -11.46 3.44 5.98
N ILE A 285 -12.48 3.25 5.14
CA ILE A 285 -12.40 3.47 3.69
C ILE A 285 -13.49 4.47 3.31
N SER A 286 -13.13 5.73 3.07
CA SER A 286 -14.14 6.77 2.93
C SER A 286 -13.82 7.83 1.88
N GLY A 287 -14.86 8.31 1.20
CA GLY A 287 -14.74 9.43 0.25
C GLY A 287 -13.92 9.10 -1.01
N ASN A 288 -13.68 7.81 -1.31
CA ASN A 288 -12.95 7.40 -2.50
C ASN A 288 -13.89 7.37 -3.72
N HIS A 289 -13.32 7.58 -4.91
CA HIS A 289 -14.05 7.62 -6.16
C HIS A 289 -13.45 6.70 -7.23
N ALA A 290 -14.31 5.96 -7.93
CA ALA A 290 -13.95 5.19 -9.12
C ALA A 290 -14.89 5.54 -10.29
N ASP A 291 -14.34 5.83 -11.45
CA ASP A 291 -15.17 6.03 -12.64
C ASP A 291 -15.87 4.74 -13.11
N GLN A 292 -15.41 3.58 -12.65
CA GLN A 292 -16.02 2.31 -13.00
C GLN A 292 -16.67 1.64 -11.76
N LEU A 293 -16.09 0.57 -11.23
CA LEU A 293 -16.66 -0.22 -10.15
C LEU A 293 -15.92 0.00 -8.83
N GLY A 294 -16.63 -0.15 -7.71
CA GLY A 294 -16.07 -0.16 -6.38
C GLY A 294 -15.44 1.16 -5.97
N GLY A 295 -16.26 2.14 -5.63
CA GLY A 295 -15.74 3.42 -5.14
C GLY A 295 -14.80 3.28 -3.94
N GLY A 296 -15.19 2.44 -2.96
CA GLY A 296 -14.32 2.06 -1.85
C GLY A 296 -13.36 0.93 -2.23
N ILE A 297 -13.89 -0.26 -2.51
CA ILE A 297 -13.10 -1.46 -2.80
C ILE A 297 -13.65 -2.19 -4.03
N THR A 298 -12.76 -2.68 -4.88
CA THR A 298 -13.06 -3.70 -5.89
C THR A 298 -12.27 -4.97 -5.61
N PHE A 299 -12.97 -6.07 -5.38
CA PHE A 299 -12.42 -7.43 -5.34
C PHE A 299 -12.60 -8.08 -6.73
N ALA A 300 -11.52 -8.52 -7.34
CA ALA A 300 -11.55 -9.17 -8.64
C ALA A 300 -10.77 -10.49 -8.57
N TRP A 301 -11.43 -11.62 -8.80
CA TRP A 301 -10.81 -12.97 -8.75
C TRP A 301 -9.96 -13.16 -7.49
N SER A 302 -10.46 -12.78 -6.31
CA SER A 302 -9.68 -12.77 -5.07
C SER A 302 -10.53 -13.12 -3.86
N HIS A 303 -9.90 -13.54 -2.74
CA HIS A 303 -10.56 -14.02 -1.53
C HIS A 303 -10.14 -13.24 -0.27
N PRO A 304 -10.11 -11.91 -0.27
CA PRO A 304 -9.72 -11.15 0.91
C PRO A 304 -10.80 -11.16 1.99
N THR A 305 -10.37 -10.83 3.21
CA THR A 305 -11.26 -10.71 4.37
C THR A 305 -11.19 -9.31 4.96
N VAL A 306 -12.35 -8.67 5.16
CA VAL A 306 -12.47 -7.33 5.76
C VAL A 306 -13.31 -7.43 7.03
N ILE A 307 -12.74 -7.05 8.17
CA ILE A 307 -13.35 -7.22 9.50
C ILE A 307 -13.42 -5.87 10.23
N ASN A 308 -14.52 -5.60 10.92
CA ASN A 308 -14.70 -4.42 11.77
C ASN A 308 -14.31 -3.11 11.09
N THR A 309 -14.63 -2.96 9.82
CA THR A 309 -14.21 -1.82 8.99
C THR A 309 -15.40 -0.94 8.65
N VAL A 310 -15.19 0.36 8.49
CA VAL A 310 -16.19 1.30 7.99
C VAL A 310 -15.89 1.64 6.54
N ILE A 311 -16.86 1.40 5.65
CA ILE A 311 -16.77 1.72 4.21
C ILE A 311 -17.88 2.73 3.91
N SER A 312 -17.55 4.03 3.83
CA SER A 312 -18.59 5.06 3.81
C SER A 312 -18.31 6.23 2.88
N GLY A 313 -19.37 6.79 2.29
CA GLY A 313 -19.26 7.99 1.45
C GLY A 313 -18.41 7.79 0.20
N ASN A 314 -18.20 6.56 -0.25
CA ASN A 314 -17.49 6.27 -1.49
C ASN A 314 -18.43 6.32 -2.69
N SER A 315 -17.89 6.55 -3.88
CA SER A 315 -18.72 6.67 -5.08
C SER A 315 -18.13 5.96 -6.29
N SER A 316 -19.01 5.41 -7.13
CA SER A 316 -18.65 4.80 -8.41
C SER A 316 -19.71 5.09 -9.50
N TYR A 317 -19.36 4.81 -10.76
CA TYR A 317 -20.33 4.99 -11.84
C TYR A 317 -21.10 3.71 -12.20
N TRP A 318 -20.41 2.56 -12.30
CA TRP A 318 -21.00 1.33 -12.84
C TRP A 318 -21.62 0.41 -11.77
N GLY A 319 -21.19 0.48 -10.52
CA GLY A 319 -21.77 -0.34 -9.45
C GLY A 319 -20.84 -0.48 -8.24
N GLY A 320 -21.42 -0.82 -7.09
CA GLY A 320 -20.71 -0.96 -5.84
C GLY A 320 -20.10 0.37 -5.37
N GLY A 321 -20.93 1.33 -5.01
CA GLY A 321 -20.42 2.59 -4.46
C GLY A 321 -19.43 2.35 -3.31
N GLY A 322 -19.78 1.44 -2.39
CA GLY A 322 -18.88 0.96 -1.34
C GLY A 322 -17.97 -0.15 -1.81
N VAL A 323 -18.54 -1.28 -2.22
CA VAL A 323 -17.82 -2.52 -2.54
C VAL A 323 -18.30 -3.13 -3.85
N SER A 324 -17.39 -3.55 -4.70
CA SER A 324 -17.67 -4.36 -5.87
C SER A 324 -16.94 -5.70 -5.82
N GLY A 325 -17.60 -6.80 -6.18
CA GLY A 325 -17.05 -8.14 -6.34
C GLY A 325 -17.17 -8.62 -7.77
N ILE A 326 -16.06 -8.96 -8.41
CA ILE A 326 -15.98 -9.51 -9.77
C ILE A 326 -15.42 -10.93 -9.69
N ASN A 327 -16.24 -11.96 -9.87
CA ASN A 327 -15.81 -13.36 -9.76
C ASN A 327 -14.99 -13.61 -8.47
N SER A 328 -15.44 -13.10 -7.33
CA SER A 328 -14.63 -12.99 -6.11
C SER A 328 -15.37 -13.53 -4.89
N GLY A 329 -14.69 -14.35 -4.10
CA GLY A 329 -15.19 -14.98 -2.88
C GLY A 329 -14.84 -14.21 -1.60
N PHE A 330 -14.94 -12.92 -1.55
CA PHE A 330 -14.58 -12.07 -0.41
C PHE A 330 -15.43 -12.34 0.85
N THR A 331 -14.87 -11.99 2.02
CA THR A 331 -15.58 -11.99 3.31
C THR A 331 -15.66 -10.59 3.89
N LEU A 332 -16.88 -10.14 4.24
CA LEU A 332 -17.13 -8.94 5.05
C LEU A 332 -17.73 -9.39 6.39
N GLU A 333 -17.07 -9.04 7.50
CA GLU A 333 -17.50 -9.40 8.85
C GLU A 333 -17.52 -8.19 9.77
N GLY A 334 -18.62 -7.98 10.51
CA GLY A 334 -18.75 -6.87 11.46
C GLY A 334 -18.56 -5.48 10.84
N THR A 335 -18.70 -5.37 9.54
CA THR A 335 -18.35 -4.19 8.75
C THR A 335 -19.58 -3.29 8.54
N THR A 336 -19.39 -1.97 8.64
CA THR A 336 -20.42 -0.98 8.31
C THR A 336 -20.19 -0.44 6.91
N ILE A 337 -21.23 -0.54 6.04
CA ILE A 337 -21.19 -0.02 4.68
C ILE A 337 -22.29 1.01 4.56
N SER A 338 -21.92 2.31 4.57
CA SER A 338 -22.91 3.37 4.68
C SER A 338 -22.68 4.55 3.74
N ASP A 339 -23.77 5.17 3.34
CA ASP A 339 -23.76 6.44 2.61
C ASP A 339 -22.91 6.40 1.32
N ASN A 340 -22.75 5.22 0.72
CA ASN A 340 -22.05 5.06 -0.56
C ASN A 340 -23.02 5.29 -1.72
N TRP A 341 -22.50 5.80 -2.81
CA TRP A 341 -23.29 6.14 -3.99
C TRP A 341 -22.75 5.49 -5.25
N THR A 342 -23.65 5.04 -6.11
CA THR A 342 -23.31 4.65 -7.49
C THR A 342 -24.38 5.11 -8.46
N TYR A 343 -23.99 5.34 -9.72
CA TYR A 343 -24.98 5.65 -10.75
C TYR A 343 -25.83 4.43 -11.11
N SER A 344 -25.22 3.24 -11.27
CA SER A 344 -25.93 2.02 -11.69
C SER A 344 -26.52 1.24 -10.50
N GLY A 345 -26.02 0.08 -10.15
CA GLY A 345 -26.63 -0.79 -9.15
C GLY A 345 -25.70 -1.16 -7.99
N GLY A 346 -26.31 -1.59 -6.87
CA GLY A 346 -25.56 -1.95 -5.67
C GLY A 346 -24.88 -0.75 -5.00
N GLY A 347 -25.68 0.20 -4.48
CA GLY A 347 -25.16 1.40 -3.83
C GLY A 347 -24.13 1.08 -2.76
N GLY A 348 -24.43 0.13 -1.88
CA GLY A 348 -23.48 -0.41 -0.90
C GLY A 348 -22.56 -1.46 -1.50
N ILE A 349 -23.14 -2.55 -1.99
CA ILE A 349 -22.42 -3.72 -2.52
C ILE A 349 -22.96 -4.12 -3.88
N PHE A 350 -22.08 -4.32 -4.85
CA PHE A 350 -22.37 -4.95 -6.14
C PHE A 350 -21.47 -6.18 -6.34
N ALA A 351 -22.04 -7.35 -6.55
CA ALA A 351 -21.26 -8.53 -6.85
C ALA A 351 -21.85 -9.27 -8.06
N PHE A 352 -20.97 -9.70 -8.96
CA PHE A 352 -21.38 -10.36 -10.20
C PHE A 352 -20.35 -11.35 -10.75
N GLY A 353 -20.84 -12.22 -11.62
CA GLY A 353 -20.08 -13.19 -12.36
C GLY A 353 -20.16 -14.59 -11.77
N PRO A 354 -20.11 -15.65 -12.63
CA PRO A 354 -20.08 -17.01 -12.16
C PRO A 354 -18.79 -17.25 -11.39
N LEU A 355 -18.90 -17.62 -10.12
CA LEU A 355 -17.75 -18.10 -9.36
C LEU A 355 -17.26 -19.41 -10.00
N GLU A 356 -16.08 -19.39 -10.58
CA GLU A 356 -15.37 -20.62 -10.95
C GLU A 356 -14.75 -21.28 -9.71
N SER A 357 -14.59 -20.50 -8.61
CA SER A 357 -14.11 -20.99 -7.31
C SER A 357 -15.23 -21.48 -6.42
N ALA A 358 -14.92 -22.41 -5.51
CA ALA A 358 -15.89 -23.00 -4.60
C ALA A 358 -16.37 -22.05 -3.47
N ASP A 359 -15.77 -20.86 -3.31
CA ASP A 359 -16.01 -19.98 -2.18
C ASP A 359 -16.90 -18.78 -2.57
N PRO A 360 -18.16 -18.75 -2.10
CA PRO A 360 -19.06 -17.62 -2.33
C PRO A 360 -18.67 -16.39 -1.50
N PRO A 361 -19.07 -15.17 -1.93
CA PRO A 361 -19.02 -14.01 -1.07
C PRO A 361 -19.77 -14.22 0.24
N VAL A 362 -19.14 -13.86 1.37
CA VAL A 362 -19.74 -13.97 2.70
C VAL A 362 -19.91 -12.58 3.30
N ILE A 363 -21.16 -12.22 3.65
CA ILE A 363 -21.53 -10.96 4.30
C ILE A 363 -22.17 -11.30 5.64
N LYS A 364 -21.47 -11.12 6.74
CA LYS A 364 -21.97 -11.53 8.06
C LYS A 364 -21.75 -10.45 9.12
N ASP A 365 -22.71 -10.36 10.03
CA ASP A 365 -22.68 -9.40 11.14
C ASP A 365 -22.48 -7.93 10.70
N CYS A 366 -22.95 -7.58 9.49
CA CYS A 366 -22.74 -6.27 8.87
C CYS A 366 -23.92 -5.32 9.07
N MET A 367 -23.64 -4.02 8.91
CA MET A 367 -24.64 -2.95 8.80
C MET A 367 -24.51 -2.29 7.42
N ILE A 368 -25.55 -2.37 6.59
CA ILE A 368 -25.58 -1.78 5.24
C ILE A 368 -26.71 -0.75 5.21
N THR A 369 -26.36 0.54 5.26
CA THR A 369 -27.37 1.58 5.49
C THR A 369 -27.06 2.87 4.75
N GLY A 370 -28.12 3.59 4.32
CA GLY A 370 -27.98 4.91 3.68
C GLY A 370 -27.31 4.89 2.30
N ASN A 371 -27.10 3.71 1.70
CA ASN A 371 -26.47 3.61 0.38
C ASN A 371 -27.50 3.90 -0.72
N GLU A 372 -27.04 4.48 -1.83
CA GLU A 372 -27.93 4.99 -2.87
C GLU A 372 -27.46 4.62 -4.29
N THR A 373 -28.44 4.34 -5.18
CA THR A 373 -28.20 4.24 -6.62
C THR A 373 -28.92 5.36 -7.37
N GLY A 374 -28.23 5.96 -8.35
CA GLY A 374 -28.79 7.06 -9.16
C GLY A 374 -29.72 6.59 -10.30
N ASN A 375 -29.61 5.36 -10.78
CA ASN A 375 -30.42 4.84 -11.89
C ASN A 375 -30.64 3.31 -11.88
N GLY A 376 -30.17 2.60 -10.87
CA GLY A 376 -30.26 1.13 -10.80
C GLY A 376 -31.03 0.62 -9.61
N ASP A 377 -31.02 -0.70 -9.46
CA ASP A 377 -31.63 -1.44 -8.36
C ASP A 377 -30.56 -1.82 -7.29
N GLY A 378 -31.02 -2.42 -6.18
CA GLY A 378 -30.16 -2.84 -5.10
C GLY A 378 -29.46 -1.68 -4.39
N GLY A 379 -30.21 -0.72 -3.85
CA GLY A 379 -29.62 0.40 -3.11
C GLY A 379 -28.65 -0.03 -2.05
N GLY A 380 -28.95 -1.10 -1.30
CA GLY A 380 -28.03 -1.74 -0.36
C GLY A 380 -27.10 -2.75 -1.04
N ILE A 381 -27.67 -3.80 -1.63
CA ILE A 381 -26.93 -4.91 -2.24
C ILE A 381 -27.56 -5.26 -3.59
N LEU A 382 -26.73 -5.45 -4.61
CA LEU A 382 -27.10 -6.09 -5.88
C LEU A 382 -26.20 -7.30 -6.14
N LEU A 383 -26.83 -8.48 -6.28
CA LEU A 383 -26.16 -9.72 -6.69
C LEU A 383 -26.65 -10.11 -8.09
N ASN A 384 -25.73 -10.21 -9.05
CA ASN A 384 -26.02 -10.44 -10.46
C ASN A 384 -25.24 -11.61 -11.06
N ASP A 385 -25.66 -12.10 -12.23
CA ASP A 385 -24.98 -13.11 -13.05
C ASP A 385 -24.67 -14.44 -12.33
N ASN A 386 -25.65 -14.95 -11.59
CA ASN A 386 -25.59 -16.26 -10.90
C ASN A 386 -24.49 -16.39 -9.83
N ILE A 387 -24.12 -15.29 -9.20
CA ILE A 387 -23.21 -15.35 -8.05
C ILE A 387 -23.97 -15.91 -6.83
N ASP A 388 -23.47 -16.98 -6.26
CA ASP A 388 -23.95 -17.48 -4.98
C ASP A 388 -23.35 -16.63 -3.86
N ALA A 389 -24.10 -16.33 -2.83
CA ALA A 389 -23.63 -15.53 -1.71
C ALA A 389 -24.23 -16.04 -0.38
N VAL A 390 -23.53 -15.80 0.71
CA VAL A 390 -24.03 -16.05 2.07
C VAL A 390 -24.21 -14.73 2.80
N ILE A 391 -25.45 -14.35 3.10
CA ILE A 391 -25.77 -13.16 3.89
C ILE A 391 -26.37 -13.61 5.22
N ASN A 392 -25.68 -13.31 6.32
CA ASN A 392 -26.08 -13.79 7.63
C ASN A 392 -25.93 -12.72 8.73
N ARG A 393 -26.94 -12.60 9.62
CA ARG A 393 -26.97 -11.64 10.75
C ARG A 393 -26.62 -10.20 10.34
N THR A 394 -27.09 -9.78 9.16
CA THR A 394 -26.76 -8.50 8.55
C THR A 394 -27.99 -7.60 8.47
N PHE A 395 -27.86 -6.34 8.87
CA PHE A 395 -28.93 -5.36 8.74
C PHE A 395 -28.78 -4.58 7.44
N VAL A 396 -29.81 -4.62 6.60
CA VAL A 396 -29.86 -3.87 5.33
C VAL A 396 -31.06 -2.91 5.40
N VAL A 397 -30.79 -1.67 5.83
CA VAL A 397 -31.85 -0.73 6.18
C VAL A 397 -31.59 0.67 5.60
N ASN A 398 -32.66 1.40 5.31
CA ASN A 398 -32.59 2.80 4.84
C ASN A 398 -31.75 3.02 3.56
N ASN A 399 -31.58 2.00 2.73
CA ASN A 399 -30.92 2.15 1.43
C ASN A 399 -31.94 2.59 0.38
N HIS A 400 -31.52 3.36 -0.61
CA HIS A 400 -32.38 3.92 -1.64
C HIS A 400 -31.89 3.52 -3.04
N ALA A 401 -32.84 3.18 -3.90
CA ALA A 401 -32.58 2.96 -5.31
C ALA A 401 -33.50 3.84 -6.15
N ALA A 402 -32.95 4.48 -7.17
CA ALA A 402 -33.76 5.20 -8.15
C ALA A 402 -34.59 4.24 -9.04
N GLY A 403 -34.18 2.97 -9.14
CA GLY A 403 -34.94 1.89 -9.69
C GLY A 403 -36.03 1.37 -8.73
N ASN A 404 -36.21 0.06 -8.62
CA ASN A 404 -37.35 -0.52 -7.90
C ASN A 404 -36.98 -1.08 -6.51
N ILE A 405 -35.76 -1.50 -6.28
CA ILE A 405 -35.33 -2.27 -5.09
C ILE A 405 -34.29 -1.52 -4.28
N GLY A 406 -34.73 -0.87 -3.21
CA GLY A 406 -33.85 -0.11 -2.33
C GLY A 406 -32.96 -0.98 -1.41
N GLY A 407 -33.42 -2.17 -1.03
CA GLY A 407 -32.72 -3.07 -0.11
C GLY A 407 -31.75 -4.01 -0.81
N ILE A 408 -32.17 -5.27 -0.99
CA ILE A 408 -31.37 -6.34 -1.61
C ILE A 408 -32.05 -6.74 -2.90
N ASP A 409 -31.33 -6.69 -4.02
CA ASP A 409 -31.74 -7.23 -5.31
C ASP A 409 -30.88 -8.44 -5.66
N ILE A 410 -31.53 -9.57 -5.97
CA ILE A 410 -30.88 -10.84 -6.24
C ILE A 410 -31.33 -11.36 -7.60
N MET A 411 -30.45 -11.28 -8.57
CA MET A 411 -30.60 -11.92 -9.87
C MET A 411 -29.84 -13.25 -9.95
N ALA A 412 -29.44 -13.78 -8.79
CA ALA A 412 -28.65 -15.00 -8.61
C ALA A 412 -29.55 -16.23 -8.39
N THR A 413 -29.00 -17.41 -8.58
CA THR A 413 -29.76 -18.67 -8.50
C THR A 413 -29.76 -19.33 -7.12
N THR A 414 -28.70 -19.17 -6.31
CA THR A 414 -28.60 -19.78 -4.97
C THR A 414 -27.92 -18.82 -4.00
N THR A 415 -28.68 -17.99 -3.33
CA THR A 415 -28.19 -17.13 -2.26
C THR A 415 -28.79 -17.57 -0.93
N GLU A 416 -27.95 -17.83 0.07
CA GLU A 416 -28.41 -18.14 1.41
C GLU A 416 -28.56 -16.87 2.24
N ILE A 417 -29.79 -16.56 2.67
CA ILE A 417 -30.10 -15.40 3.51
C ILE A 417 -30.65 -15.87 4.84
N THR A 418 -29.97 -15.59 5.93
CA THR A 418 -30.40 -15.96 7.28
C THR A 418 -30.25 -14.79 8.25
N ASN A 419 -31.31 -14.53 9.03
CA ASN A 419 -31.34 -13.47 10.07
C ASN A 419 -30.96 -12.06 9.53
N VAL A 420 -31.59 -11.65 8.44
CA VAL A 420 -31.41 -10.32 7.82
C VAL A 420 -32.57 -9.39 8.16
#